data_ced3c16ae82c16ab24cd468a8a330f0d
#
_entry.id   ced3c16ae82c16ab24cd468a8a330f0d
#
_cell.length_a   1.000
_cell.length_b   1.000
_cell.length_c   1.000
_cell.angle_alpha   90.00
_cell.angle_beta   90.00
_cell.angle_gamma   90.00
#
_symmetry.space_group_name_H-M   'P 1'
#
loop_
_entity.id
_entity.type
_entity.pdbx_description
1 polymer ?
#
loop_
_entity_poly.entity_id
_entity_poly.type
_entity_poly.pdbx_seq_one_letter_code
_entity_poly.pdbx_strand_id
1 'polypeptide(L)' 'MEDIVQVWRPEPTGDLALKPCPFCGNEDIMYLQYQHRAGLRWMVMCSKCVATIDPGYAQQRHVVAKMWNRRAGETE' A
#
# COMPACT_ATOMS: atom_id res chain seq x y z
N MET A 1 1.17 8.36 -17.19
CA MET A 1 0.48 7.38 -16.34
C MET A 1 1.37 6.16 -16.17
N GLU A 2 1.59 5.74 -14.94
CA GLU A 2 2.42 4.57 -14.68
C GLU A 2 1.66 3.31 -15.04
N ASP A 3 2.40 2.31 -15.54
CA ASP A 3 1.82 1.02 -15.84
C ASP A 3 1.88 0.13 -14.61
N ILE A 4 0.75 -0.43 -14.24
CA ILE A 4 0.68 -1.38 -13.14
C ILE A 4 1.23 -2.72 -13.63
N VAL A 5 2.26 -3.22 -12.93
CA VAL A 5 2.93 -4.46 -13.28
C VAL A 5 2.31 -5.65 -12.57
N GLN A 6 2.02 -5.50 -11.28
CA GLN A 6 1.46 -6.56 -10.46
C GLN A 6 0.50 -6.00 -9.42
N VAL A 7 -0.46 -6.85 -9.04
CA VAL A 7 -1.36 -6.58 -7.93
C VAL A 7 -1.18 -7.72 -6.92
N TRP A 8 -0.95 -7.37 -5.66
CA TRP A 8 -0.74 -8.34 -4.58
C TRP A 8 -1.75 -8.10 -3.49
N ARG A 9 -2.31 -9.17 -2.96
CA ARG A 9 -3.16 -9.10 -1.78
C ARG A 9 -2.30 -9.16 -0.53
N PRO A 10 -2.69 -8.45 0.55
CA PRO A 10 -1.92 -8.49 1.78
C PRO A 10 -2.05 -9.82 2.49
N GLU A 11 -1.05 -10.13 3.30
CA GLU A 11 -1.09 -11.29 4.17
C GLU A 11 -2.09 -11.03 5.29
N PRO A 12 -2.77 -12.07 5.82
CA PRO A 12 -3.72 -11.87 6.91
C PRO A 12 -3.05 -11.45 8.21
N THR A 13 -1.77 -11.76 8.38
CA THR A 13 -1.00 -11.40 9.58
C THR A 13 0.42 -11.10 9.16
N GLY A 14 1.22 -10.54 10.09
CA GLY A 14 2.62 -10.29 9.85
C GLY A 14 2.89 -8.91 9.30
N ASP A 15 4.12 -8.71 8.84
CA ASP A 15 4.59 -7.39 8.43
C ASP A 15 3.91 -6.85 7.18
N LEU A 16 3.36 -7.73 6.37
CA LEU A 16 2.70 -7.33 5.12
C LEU A 16 1.18 -7.25 5.26
N ALA A 17 0.63 -7.48 6.45
CA ALA A 17 -0.80 -7.29 6.70
C ALA A 17 -1.13 -5.81 6.65
N LEU A 18 -2.30 -5.47 6.11
CA LEU A 18 -2.73 -4.09 5.97
C LEU A 18 -3.98 -3.85 6.78
N LYS A 19 -4.00 -2.74 7.53
CA LYS A 19 -5.18 -2.32 8.27
C LYS A 19 -6.26 -1.86 7.29
N PRO A 20 -7.53 -1.87 7.71
CA PRO A 20 -8.60 -1.32 6.86
C PRO A 20 -8.34 0.12 6.46
N CYS A 21 -8.95 0.54 5.38
CA CYS A 21 -8.81 1.91 4.88
C CYS A 21 -9.24 2.92 5.94
N PRO A 22 -8.41 3.93 6.23
CA PRO A 22 -8.75 4.92 7.25
C PRO A 22 -9.87 5.86 6.83
N PHE A 23 -10.23 5.87 5.56
CA PHE A 23 -11.22 6.79 5.03
C PHE A 23 -12.60 6.15 4.86
N CYS A 24 -12.67 4.93 4.36
CA CYS A 24 -13.96 4.26 4.13
C CYS A 24 -14.12 2.97 4.92
N GLY A 25 -13.10 2.51 5.63
CA GLY A 25 -13.17 1.30 6.43
C GLY A 25 -13.12 -0.01 5.64
N ASN A 26 -12.93 0.07 4.33
CA ASN A 26 -12.87 -1.13 3.49
C ASN A 26 -11.65 -1.96 3.87
N GLU A 27 -11.85 -3.29 3.98
CA GLU A 27 -10.77 -4.20 4.32
C GLU A 27 -10.06 -4.75 3.09
N ASP A 28 -10.57 -4.49 1.89
CA ASP A 28 -9.97 -4.96 0.65
C ASP A 28 -8.94 -3.97 0.15
N ILE A 29 -7.78 -4.04 0.75
CA ILE A 29 -6.64 -3.17 0.44
C ILE A 29 -5.65 -4.00 -0.37
N MET A 30 -4.95 -3.38 -1.30
CA MET A 30 -4.03 -4.12 -2.16
C MET A 30 -2.72 -3.40 -2.34
N TYR A 31 -1.68 -4.19 -2.62
CA TYR A 31 -0.39 -3.68 -3.06
C TYR A 31 -0.39 -3.62 -4.57
N LEU A 32 0.11 -2.51 -5.12
CA LEU A 32 0.32 -2.38 -6.56
C LEU A 32 1.79 -2.14 -6.83
N GLN A 33 2.34 -2.88 -7.79
CA GLN A 33 3.68 -2.64 -8.26
C GLN A 33 3.57 -1.94 -9.61
N TYR A 34 4.31 -0.85 -9.78
CA TYR A 34 4.24 -0.08 -11.02
C TYR A 34 5.63 0.25 -11.52
N GLN A 35 5.72 0.57 -12.80
CA GLN A 35 6.97 0.96 -13.44
C GLN A 35 7.22 2.44 -13.20
N HIS A 36 8.29 2.73 -12.47
CA HIS A 36 8.77 4.09 -12.25
C HIS A 36 9.99 4.30 -13.14
N ARG A 37 10.31 5.56 -13.47
CA ARG A 37 11.47 5.82 -14.30
C ARG A 37 12.77 5.31 -13.69
N ALA A 38 12.82 5.19 -12.37
CA ALA A 38 13.99 4.69 -11.67
C ALA A 38 13.90 3.20 -11.33
N GLY A 39 12.90 2.49 -11.82
CA GLY A 39 12.70 1.06 -11.58
C GLY A 39 11.31 0.76 -11.05
N LEU A 40 11.13 -0.47 -10.55
CA LEU A 40 9.83 -0.89 -10.02
C LEU A 40 9.62 -0.33 -8.62
N ARG A 41 8.41 0.10 -8.34
CA ARG A 41 8.02 0.66 -7.05
C ARG A 41 6.70 0.07 -6.60
N TRP A 42 6.48 0.10 -5.29
CA TRP A 42 5.25 -0.41 -4.69
C TRP A 42 4.41 0.71 -4.12
N MET A 43 3.09 0.52 -4.17
CA MET A 43 2.15 1.41 -3.50
C MET A 43 1.01 0.58 -2.92
N VAL A 44 0.24 1.18 -2.01
CA VAL A 44 -0.92 0.55 -1.40
C VAL A 44 -2.14 1.36 -1.77
N MET A 45 -3.22 0.68 -2.16
CA MET A 45 -4.44 1.37 -2.56
C MET A 45 -5.65 0.64 -2.02
N CYS A 46 -6.65 1.43 -1.60
CA CYS A 46 -7.97 0.91 -1.26
C CYS A 46 -8.73 0.62 -2.54
N SER A 47 -9.37 -0.55 -2.60
CA SER A 47 -10.11 -0.94 -3.81
C SER A 47 -11.44 -0.22 -3.95
N LYS A 48 -11.89 0.46 -2.90
CA LYS A 48 -13.22 1.09 -2.91
C LYS A 48 -13.17 2.60 -3.07
N CYS A 49 -12.41 3.29 -2.22
CA CYS A 49 -12.34 4.76 -2.28
C CYS A 49 -11.06 5.26 -2.95
N VAL A 50 -10.24 4.37 -3.43
CA VAL A 50 -8.96 4.59 -4.12
C VAL A 50 -7.96 5.45 -3.34
N ALA A 51 -8.09 5.47 -2.01
CA ALA A 51 -7.06 6.10 -1.16
C ALA A 51 -5.75 5.37 -1.38
N THR A 52 -4.65 6.10 -1.55
CA THR A 52 -3.38 5.54 -1.99
C THR A 52 -2.24 6.07 -1.15
N ILE A 53 -1.27 5.20 -0.83
CA ILE A 53 0.01 5.57 -0.27
C ILE A 53 1.08 5.19 -1.30
N ASP A 54 1.79 6.19 -1.79
CA ASP A 54 2.83 5.99 -2.79
C ASP A 54 3.96 6.99 -2.56
N PRO A 55 4.99 6.60 -1.78
CA PRO A 55 6.10 7.51 -1.50
C PRO A 55 7.01 7.74 -2.70
N GLY A 56 6.93 6.89 -3.73
CA GLY A 56 7.76 7.04 -4.91
C GLY A 56 9.14 6.40 -4.80
N TYR A 57 9.52 5.92 -3.61
CA TYR A 57 10.84 5.30 -3.40
C TYR A 57 10.75 3.88 -2.86
N ALA A 58 9.54 3.36 -2.66
CA ALA A 58 9.36 2.05 -2.03
C ALA A 58 9.69 0.93 -3.00
N GLN A 59 10.81 0.27 -2.79
CA GLN A 59 11.23 -0.85 -3.62
C GLN A 59 10.75 -2.18 -3.07
N GLN A 60 10.18 -2.20 -1.86
CA GLN A 60 9.73 -3.40 -1.20
C GLN A 60 8.38 -3.14 -0.54
N ARG A 61 7.59 -4.21 -0.44
CA ARG A 61 6.22 -4.10 0.08
C ARG A 61 6.17 -3.66 1.54
N HIS A 62 7.12 -4.11 2.37
CA HIS A 62 7.07 -3.77 3.79
C HIS A 62 7.21 -2.28 4.04
N VAL A 63 7.84 -1.54 3.13
CA VAL A 63 7.97 -0.09 3.27
C VAL A 63 6.60 0.57 3.21
N VAL A 64 5.82 0.24 2.17
CA VAL A 64 4.49 0.85 2.01
C VAL A 64 3.49 0.30 3.02
N ALA A 65 3.66 -0.97 3.45
CA ALA A 65 2.80 -1.54 4.48
C ALA A 65 2.93 -0.76 5.78
N LYS A 66 4.16 -0.42 6.15
CA LYS A 66 4.43 0.34 7.36
C LYS A 66 3.79 1.73 7.28
N MET A 67 3.90 2.35 6.13
CA MET A 67 3.30 3.68 5.92
C MET A 67 1.78 3.64 5.96
N TRP A 68 1.19 2.63 5.33
CA TRP A 68 -0.26 2.49 5.30
C TRP A 68 -0.82 2.22 6.69
N ASN A 69 -0.15 1.36 7.46
CA ASN A 69 -0.64 0.94 8.76
C ASN A 69 -0.44 1.99 9.85
N ARG A 70 0.36 3.00 9.58
CA ARG A 70 0.60 4.09 10.52
C ARG A 70 -0.61 5.01 10.53
N ARG A 71 -1.08 5.33 11.74
CA ARG A 71 -2.22 6.25 11.91
C ARG A 71 -1.80 7.44 12.75
N ALA A 72 -2.31 8.61 12.40
CA ALA A 72 -2.09 9.81 13.19
C ALA A 72 -2.65 9.57 14.59
N GLY A 73 -1.87 9.92 15.60
CA GLY A 73 -2.28 9.75 16.98
C GLY A 73 -2.02 8.38 17.58
N GLU A 74 -1.59 7.40 16.79
CA GLU A 74 -1.20 6.10 17.31
C GLU A 74 0.20 6.15 17.91
N THR A 75 0.38 5.38 18.97
CA THR A 75 1.70 5.24 19.61
C THR A 75 2.40 4.02 18.99
N GLU A 76 3.62 4.23 18.61
CA GLU A 76 4.45 3.15 18.04
C GLU A 76 4.99 2.24 19.12
#